data_536e13c6f6e4fb1448670cc3dad9062b
#
_entry.id   536e13c6f6e4fb1448670cc3dad9062b
#
_cell.length_a   1.000
_cell.length_b   1.000
_cell.length_c   1.000
_cell.angle_alpha   90.00
_cell.angle_beta   90.00
_cell.angle_gamma   90.00
#
_symmetry.space_group_name_H-M   'P 1'
#
loop_
_entity.id
_entity.type
_entity.pdbx_description
1 polymer ?
#
loop_
_entity_poly.entity_id
_entity_poly.type
_entity_poly.pdbx_seq_one_letter_code
_entity_poly.pdbx_strand_id
1 'polypeptide(L)'
;QMCIRESCMGEMLKGRITSMAFPISKEVNGEKKDMGEACFLCVKGEDGKVQLKTLSRLDKPQYDLPAYKGVFTDEEKQSLKDTGTLGAIKEMKDTHTGTVCNCYVSFHEPSNRIITMPVDAIKIPDYIYGKRLDDKQKQILASGGQLPINDIQRKNDTLLSGVAFVDPRIMDIAFKQSGEQLKVNDTIMSAKITPEQKKMLQNHEMVFVENMRYKGRVFSDDVRFSNKSNQLLIGRNAREYKPTVEGKKNDKKKEVKQQAPRHVASVKVPSKKSLSVM
;
A
#
# COMPACT_ATOMS: atom_id res chain seq x y z
N GLN A 1 -23.33 -18.90 -3.22
CA GLN A 1 -21.93 -19.24 -3.42
C GLN A 1 -21.14 -17.94 -3.41
N MET A 2 -20.25 -17.77 -2.44
CA MET A 2 -19.53 -16.52 -2.21
C MET A 2 -18.16 -16.65 -2.88
N CYS A 3 -17.90 -15.82 -3.91
CA CYS A 3 -16.58 -15.77 -4.54
C CYS A 3 -15.70 -14.74 -3.83
N ILE A 4 -14.89 -15.19 -2.88
CA ILE A 4 -13.86 -14.34 -2.24
C ILE A 4 -12.66 -14.35 -3.19
N ARG A 5 -12.13 -13.15 -3.50
CA ARG A 5 -10.92 -13.02 -4.33
C ARG A 5 -9.71 -13.64 -3.60
N GLU A 6 -8.78 -14.24 -4.33
CA GLU A 6 -7.58 -14.88 -3.76
C GLU A 6 -6.78 -13.96 -2.85
N SER A 7 -6.67 -12.67 -3.18
CA SER A 7 -6.02 -11.66 -2.35
C SER A 7 -6.65 -11.54 -0.95
N CYS A 8 -7.98 -11.60 -0.86
CA CYS A 8 -8.71 -11.52 0.40
C CYS A 8 -8.61 -12.81 1.22
N MET A 9 -8.49 -13.97 0.58
CA MET A 9 -8.18 -15.23 1.29
C MET A 9 -6.82 -15.15 1.98
N GLY A 10 -5.81 -14.60 1.30
CA GLY A 10 -4.49 -14.37 1.89
C GLY A 10 -4.51 -13.41 3.09
N GLU A 11 -5.40 -12.41 3.09
CA GLU A 11 -5.62 -11.52 4.23
C GLU A 11 -6.22 -12.30 5.43
N MET A 12 -7.30 -13.04 5.20
CA MET A 12 -7.99 -13.81 6.24
C MET A 12 -7.10 -14.88 6.88
N LEU A 13 -6.28 -15.59 6.09
CA LEU A 13 -5.35 -16.60 6.61
C LEU A 13 -4.27 -16.01 7.53
N LYS A 14 -4.00 -14.71 7.41
CA LYS A 14 -3.12 -13.95 8.32
C LYS A 14 -3.87 -13.33 9.50
N GLY A 15 -5.14 -13.66 9.72
CA GLY A 15 -5.98 -13.07 10.75
C GLY A 15 -6.40 -11.62 10.46
N ARG A 16 -6.19 -11.14 9.23
CA ARG A 16 -6.56 -9.78 8.82
C ARG A 16 -8.01 -9.73 8.37
N ILE A 17 -8.64 -8.56 8.53
CA ILE A 17 -9.96 -8.32 7.93
C ILE A 17 -9.81 -8.14 6.41
N THR A 18 -10.78 -8.62 5.62
CA THR A 18 -10.78 -8.40 4.16
C THR A 18 -10.81 -6.90 3.85
N SER A 19 -9.95 -6.46 2.93
CA SER A 19 -9.82 -5.04 2.52
C SER A 19 -11.02 -4.50 1.74
N MET A 20 -11.98 -5.35 1.39
CA MET A 20 -13.22 -5.00 0.70
C MET A 20 -14.42 -5.75 1.29
N ALA A 21 -15.61 -5.16 1.13
CA ALA A 21 -16.87 -5.82 1.46
C ALA A 21 -17.37 -6.68 0.28
N PHE A 22 -18.09 -7.75 0.61
CA PHE A 22 -18.67 -8.69 -0.34
C PHE A 22 -20.18 -8.76 -0.14
N PRO A 23 -20.97 -8.84 -1.21
CA PRO A 23 -22.40 -9.08 -1.09
C PRO A 23 -22.65 -10.46 -0.48
N ILE A 24 -23.51 -10.52 0.50
CA ILE A 24 -23.92 -11.77 1.16
C ILE A 24 -25.40 -12.03 0.92
N SER A 25 -25.72 -13.29 0.69
CA SER A 25 -27.11 -13.72 0.55
C SER A 25 -27.33 -15.00 1.34
N LYS A 26 -28.52 -15.17 1.87
CA LYS A 26 -28.96 -16.37 2.58
C LYS A 26 -30.16 -16.98 1.85
N GLU A 27 -30.16 -18.29 1.72
CA GLU A 27 -31.32 -19.02 1.24
C GLU A 27 -32.30 -19.21 2.40
N VAL A 28 -33.54 -18.74 2.23
CA VAL A 28 -34.63 -18.87 3.19
C VAL A 28 -35.82 -19.38 2.42
N ASN A 29 -36.32 -20.56 2.80
CA ASN A 29 -37.48 -21.23 2.15
C ASN A 29 -37.32 -21.44 0.63
N GLY A 30 -36.06 -21.69 0.15
CA GLY A 30 -35.77 -21.88 -1.27
C GLY A 30 -35.60 -20.57 -2.06
N GLU A 31 -35.76 -19.41 -1.43
CA GLU A 31 -35.52 -18.11 -2.04
C GLU A 31 -34.20 -17.50 -1.55
N LYS A 32 -33.46 -16.94 -2.49
CA LYS A 32 -32.20 -16.25 -2.19
C LYS A 32 -32.51 -14.82 -1.73
N LYS A 33 -32.33 -14.57 -0.43
CA LYS A 33 -32.51 -13.24 0.18
C LYS A 33 -31.20 -12.51 0.27
N ASP A 34 -31.13 -11.27 -0.22
CA ASP A 34 -30.00 -10.38 -0.05
C ASP A 34 -29.89 -9.96 1.43
N MET A 35 -28.70 -10.11 1.99
CA MET A 35 -28.36 -9.76 3.39
C MET A 35 -27.41 -8.53 3.46
N GLY A 36 -27.20 -7.84 2.33
CA GLY A 36 -26.30 -6.70 2.22
C GLY A 36 -24.84 -7.10 2.01
N GLU A 37 -23.93 -6.29 2.51
CA GLU A 37 -22.49 -6.48 2.36
C GLU A 37 -21.82 -6.84 3.69
N ALA A 38 -20.74 -7.62 3.63
CA ALA A 38 -19.92 -7.95 4.79
C ALA A 38 -18.43 -8.06 4.47
N CYS A 39 -17.61 -7.81 5.47
CA CYS A 39 -16.20 -8.17 5.49
C CYS A 39 -16.00 -9.41 6.35
N PHE A 40 -14.88 -10.09 6.15
CA PHE A 40 -14.59 -11.36 6.81
C PHE A 40 -13.21 -11.32 7.46
N LEU A 41 -13.07 -12.05 8.56
CA LEU A 41 -11.78 -12.36 9.17
C LEU A 41 -11.81 -13.76 9.77
N CYS A 42 -10.65 -14.40 9.84
CA CYS A 42 -10.47 -15.64 10.58
C CYS A 42 -10.06 -15.34 12.01
N VAL A 43 -10.76 -15.92 12.97
CA VAL A 43 -10.43 -15.83 14.40
C VAL A 43 -10.17 -17.22 14.95
N LYS A 44 -9.32 -17.33 15.98
CA LYS A 44 -9.13 -18.58 16.69
C LYS A 44 -10.23 -18.70 17.76
N GLY A 45 -11.06 -19.72 17.68
CA GLY A 45 -12.08 -20.03 18.69
C GLY A 45 -11.46 -20.54 19.99
N GLU A 46 -12.25 -20.62 21.05
CA GLU A 46 -11.84 -21.15 22.37
C GLU A 46 -11.38 -22.62 22.28
N ASP A 47 -11.94 -23.38 21.32
CA ASP A 47 -11.56 -24.76 21.01
C ASP A 47 -10.25 -24.87 20.18
N GLY A 48 -9.59 -23.75 19.93
CA GLY A 48 -8.36 -23.67 19.13
C GLY A 48 -8.57 -23.78 17.63
N LYS A 49 -9.81 -23.99 17.14
CA LYS A 49 -10.11 -24.05 15.71
C LYS A 49 -10.26 -22.67 15.11
N VAL A 50 -9.92 -22.57 13.83
CA VAL A 50 -10.13 -21.34 13.06
C VAL A 50 -11.60 -21.23 12.70
N GLN A 51 -12.21 -20.09 13.03
CA GLN A 51 -13.60 -19.75 12.72
C GLN A 51 -13.65 -18.53 11.82
N LEU A 52 -14.58 -18.53 10.87
CA LEU A 52 -14.85 -17.38 10.01
C LEU A 52 -15.83 -16.43 10.71
N LYS A 53 -15.35 -15.24 11.04
CA LYS A 53 -16.18 -14.17 11.60
C LYS A 53 -16.67 -13.27 10.47
N THR A 54 -17.99 -13.09 10.39
CA THR A 54 -18.64 -12.20 9.42
C THR A 54 -18.93 -10.85 10.08
N LEU A 55 -18.46 -9.79 9.47
CA LEU A 55 -18.69 -8.41 9.90
C LEU A 55 -19.58 -7.72 8.88
N SER A 56 -20.91 -7.77 9.08
CA SER A 56 -21.85 -7.07 8.21
C SER A 56 -21.54 -5.57 8.22
N ARG A 57 -21.59 -4.97 7.03
CA ARG A 57 -21.41 -3.53 6.87
C ARG A 57 -22.52 -2.79 7.63
N LEU A 58 -22.14 -1.74 8.34
CA LEU A 58 -23.08 -0.84 9.01
C LEU A 58 -23.46 0.31 8.08
N ASP A 59 -24.68 0.82 8.21
CA ASP A 59 -25.16 1.96 7.42
C ASP A 59 -24.42 3.27 7.77
N LYS A 60 -23.96 3.36 9.02
CA LYS A 60 -23.21 4.51 9.55
C LYS A 60 -21.93 4.02 10.21
N PRO A 61 -20.90 4.90 10.32
CA PRO A 61 -19.70 4.60 11.09
C PRO A 61 -20.05 4.15 12.51
N GLN A 62 -19.40 3.07 12.97
CA GLN A 62 -19.71 2.48 14.29
C GLN A 62 -19.55 3.46 15.44
N TYR A 63 -18.60 4.39 15.37
CA TYR A 63 -18.38 5.41 16.38
C TYR A 63 -19.51 6.47 16.48
N ASP A 64 -20.42 6.51 15.48
CA ASP A 64 -21.60 7.39 15.47
C ASP A 64 -22.88 6.69 15.94
N LEU A 65 -22.81 5.39 16.26
CA LEU A 65 -23.94 4.64 16.78
C LEU A 65 -24.22 5.01 18.24
N PRO A 66 -25.49 4.93 18.67
CA PRO A 66 -25.88 5.23 20.06
C PRO A 66 -25.08 4.45 21.11
N ALA A 67 -24.71 3.19 20.83
CA ALA A 67 -23.91 2.35 21.72
C ALA A 67 -22.48 2.86 21.95
N TYR A 68 -21.99 3.74 21.09
CA TYR A 68 -20.65 4.35 21.17
C TYR A 68 -20.69 5.82 21.62
N LYS A 69 -21.87 6.31 22.05
CA LYS A 69 -22.01 7.69 22.54
C LYS A 69 -21.09 7.91 23.76
N GLY A 70 -20.21 8.89 23.65
CA GLY A 70 -19.23 9.22 24.72
C GLY A 70 -18.00 8.30 24.78
N VAL A 71 -17.90 7.28 23.92
CA VAL A 71 -16.71 6.44 23.84
C VAL A 71 -15.57 7.16 23.15
N PHE A 72 -15.86 7.94 22.11
CA PHE A 72 -14.89 8.71 21.35
C PHE A 72 -15.16 10.21 21.48
N THR A 73 -14.10 11.00 21.65
CA THR A 73 -14.17 12.47 21.53
C THR A 73 -14.33 12.87 20.06
N ASP A 74 -14.66 14.13 19.79
CA ASP A 74 -14.80 14.61 18.41
C ASP A 74 -13.46 14.63 17.68
N GLU A 75 -12.35 14.92 18.38
CA GLU A 75 -10.99 14.86 17.85
C GLU A 75 -10.61 13.40 17.49
N GLU A 76 -10.95 12.43 18.36
CA GLU A 76 -10.72 11.02 18.11
C GLU A 76 -11.50 10.52 16.89
N LYS A 77 -12.77 10.92 16.74
CA LYS A 77 -13.58 10.59 15.55
C LYS A 77 -12.98 11.20 14.28
N GLN A 78 -12.51 12.45 14.38
CA GLN A 78 -11.86 13.10 13.24
C GLN A 78 -10.56 12.37 12.87
N SER A 79 -9.73 11.98 13.85
CA SER A 79 -8.53 11.18 13.58
C SER A 79 -8.87 9.86 12.88
N LEU A 80 -9.86 9.11 13.35
CA LEU A 80 -10.33 7.86 12.72
C LEU A 80 -10.80 8.08 11.28
N LYS A 81 -11.48 9.20 11.00
CA LYS A 81 -11.95 9.57 9.66
C LYS A 81 -10.81 9.94 8.71
N ASP A 82 -9.85 10.75 9.15
CA ASP A 82 -8.83 11.35 8.30
C ASP A 82 -7.64 10.38 8.07
N THR A 83 -7.26 9.65 9.10
CA THR A 83 -6.08 8.80 9.10
C THR A 83 -6.41 7.31 9.07
N GLY A 84 -7.63 6.95 9.46
CA GLY A 84 -8.06 5.57 9.64
C GLY A 84 -7.59 4.93 10.95
N THR A 85 -6.89 5.69 11.83
CA THR A 85 -6.40 5.22 13.14
C THR A 85 -6.70 6.23 14.23
N LEU A 86 -6.81 5.75 15.48
CA LEU A 86 -7.04 6.64 16.62
C LEU A 86 -5.82 7.51 16.94
N GLY A 87 -4.62 6.95 16.74
CA GLY A 87 -3.37 7.61 17.10
C GLY A 87 -3.01 7.49 18.59
N ALA A 88 -3.76 6.71 19.35
CA ALA A 88 -3.58 6.45 20.78
C ALA A 88 -4.12 5.07 21.14
N ILE A 89 -3.72 4.58 22.32
CA ILE A 89 -4.27 3.36 22.91
C ILE A 89 -5.57 3.72 23.65
N LYS A 90 -6.56 2.81 23.57
CA LYS A 90 -7.84 2.94 24.27
C LYS A 90 -8.29 1.61 24.82
N GLU A 91 -8.87 1.61 26.03
CA GLU A 91 -9.50 0.42 26.58
C GLU A 91 -10.79 0.11 25.81
N MET A 92 -10.79 -1.02 25.10
CA MET A 92 -11.90 -1.43 24.25
C MET A 92 -12.01 -2.95 24.19
N LYS A 93 -13.12 -3.44 23.68
CA LYS A 93 -13.33 -4.85 23.38
C LYS A 93 -12.55 -5.21 22.12
N ASP A 94 -11.62 -6.15 22.23
CA ASP A 94 -10.83 -6.66 21.10
C ASP A 94 -11.73 -7.30 20.03
N THR A 95 -11.49 -6.99 18.78
CA THR A 95 -12.28 -7.48 17.67
C THR A 95 -12.14 -8.99 17.46
N HIS A 96 -11.01 -9.58 17.80
CA HIS A 96 -10.73 -11.01 17.58
C HIS A 96 -11.23 -11.87 18.73
N THR A 97 -10.81 -11.56 19.96
CA THR A 97 -11.12 -12.36 21.15
C THR A 97 -12.41 -11.94 21.83
N GLY A 98 -12.81 -10.68 21.70
CA GLY A 98 -13.94 -10.12 22.43
C GLY A 98 -13.63 -9.73 23.87
N THR A 99 -12.37 -9.81 24.32
CA THR A 99 -11.92 -9.42 25.65
C THR A 99 -11.75 -7.90 25.73
N VAL A 100 -12.08 -7.30 26.87
CA VAL A 100 -11.82 -5.86 27.14
C VAL A 100 -10.38 -5.71 27.61
N CYS A 101 -9.62 -4.90 26.89
CA CYS A 101 -8.20 -4.64 27.18
C CYS A 101 -7.74 -3.32 26.51
N ASN A 102 -6.52 -2.91 26.79
CA ASN A 102 -5.89 -1.80 26.07
C ASN A 102 -5.62 -2.21 24.63
N CYS A 103 -6.18 -1.46 23.69
CA CYS A 103 -6.15 -1.77 22.25
C CYS A 103 -5.59 -0.62 21.43
N TYR A 104 -4.92 -0.95 20.35
CA TYR A 104 -4.84 -0.10 19.16
C TYR A 104 -6.20 -0.09 18.46
N VAL A 105 -6.57 1.05 17.89
CA VAL A 105 -7.90 1.27 17.33
C VAL A 105 -7.79 1.84 15.92
N SER A 106 -8.47 1.21 14.98
CA SER A 106 -8.58 1.68 13.59
C SER A 106 -10.02 1.65 13.10
N PHE A 107 -10.32 2.49 12.14
CA PHE A 107 -11.60 2.49 11.42
C PHE A 107 -11.46 1.74 10.09
N HIS A 108 -12.35 0.79 9.86
CA HIS A 108 -12.41 0.01 8.64
C HIS A 108 -13.59 0.47 7.78
N GLU A 109 -13.31 1.33 6.81
CA GLU A 109 -14.30 1.98 5.94
C GLU A 109 -15.20 0.96 5.20
N PRO A 110 -14.68 -0.15 4.59
CA PRO A 110 -15.54 -1.09 3.87
C PRO A 110 -16.65 -1.72 4.73
N SER A 111 -16.45 -1.88 6.03
CA SER A 111 -17.47 -2.41 6.95
C SER A 111 -18.13 -1.34 7.83
N ASN A 112 -17.67 -0.08 7.77
CA ASN A 112 -18.06 1.00 8.70
C ASN A 112 -17.84 0.64 10.18
N ARG A 113 -16.83 -0.19 10.50
CA ARG A 113 -16.59 -0.70 11.85
C ARG A 113 -15.26 -0.24 12.43
N ILE A 114 -15.22 -0.17 13.74
CA ILE A 114 -14.00 -0.05 14.52
C ILE A 114 -13.38 -1.45 14.63
N ILE A 115 -12.09 -1.53 14.30
CA ILE A 115 -11.26 -2.73 14.46
C ILE A 115 -10.23 -2.42 15.56
N THR A 116 -10.15 -3.31 16.51
CA THR A 116 -9.28 -3.21 17.68
C THR A 116 -8.33 -4.39 17.73
N MET A 117 -7.16 -4.18 18.30
CA MET A 117 -6.13 -5.20 18.51
C MET A 117 -5.44 -4.93 19.84
N PRO A 118 -5.30 -5.92 20.73
CA PRO A 118 -4.58 -5.78 21.99
C PRO A 118 -3.16 -5.25 21.78
N VAL A 119 -2.65 -4.43 22.72
CA VAL A 119 -1.31 -3.84 22.59
C VAL A 119 -0.20 -4.87 22.66
N ASP A 120 -0.42 -6.01 23.29
CA ASP A 120 0.49 -7.14 23.42
C ASP A 120 0.43 -8.11 22.22
N ALA A 121 -0.53 -7.93 21.31
CA ALA A 121 -0.66 -8.78 20.13
C ALA A 121 0.41 -8.50 19.07
N ILE A 122 1.14 -7.37 19.17
CA ILE A 122 2.22 -7.02 18.24
C ILE A 122 3.49 -6.63 18.99
N LYS A 123 4.61 -7.13 18.51
CA LYS A 123 5.93 -6.67 18.95
C LYS A 123 6.43 -5.59 17.99
N ILE A 124 6.73 -4.39 18.52
CA ILE A 124 7.33 -3.32 17.74
C ILE A 124 8.71 -3.77 17.25
N PRO A 125 8.99 -3.74 15.94
CA PRO A 125 10.24 -4.20 15.38
C PRO A 125 11.38 -3.22 15.64
N ASP A 126 12.62 -3.72 15.56
CA ASP A 126 13.82 -2.88 15.66
C ASP A 126 14.10 -2.09 14.38
N TYR A 127 13.53 -2.52 13.26
CA TYR A 127 13.75 -1.92 11.94
C TYR A 127 12.45 -1.78 11.17
N ILE A 128 12.28 -0.63 10.48
CA ILE A 128 11.22 -0.41 9.50
C ILE A 128 11.89 0.00 8.20
N TYR A 129 11.66 -0.75 7.12
CA TYR A 129 12.28 -0.54 5.80
C TYR A 129 13.81 -0.34 5.85
N GLY A 130 14.49 -1.12 6.71
CA GLY A 130 15.95 -1.06 6.87
C GLY A 130 16.45 0.07 7.77
N LYS A 131 15.59 0.98 8.20
CA LYS A 131 15.92 1.99 9.22
C LYS A 131 15.76 1.41 10.62
N ARG A 132 16.82 1.53 11.42
CA ARG A 132 16.79 1.17 12.84
C ARG A 132 15.95 2.19 13.60
N LEU A 133 15.09 1.70 14.47
CA LEU A 133 14.31 2.54 15.38
C LEU A 133 15.05 2.71 16.70
N ASP A 134 15.09 3.93 17.22
CA ASP A 134 15.51 4.22 18.59
C ASP A 134 14.38 3.94 19.60
N ASP A 135 14.69 3.99 20.90
CA ASP A 135 13.71 3.66 21.94
C ASP A 135 12.53 4.64 21.99
N LYS A 136 12.76 5.93 21.67
CA LYS A 136 11.69 6.94 21.60
C LYS A 136 10.74 6.65 20.44
N GLN A 137 11.30 6.30 19.29
CA GLN A 137 10.51 5.93 18.10
C GLN A 137 9.67 4.67 18.33
N LYS A 138 10.26 3.65 18.99
CA LYS A 138 9.51 2.45 19.41
C LYS A 138 8.39 2.80 20.39
N GLN A 139 8.64 3.70 21.33
CA GLN A 139 7.65 4.15 22.31
C GLN A 139 6.49 4.89 21.64
N ILE A 140 6.75 5.72 20.62
CA ILE A 140 5.70 6.38 19.83
C ILE A 140 4.78 5.32 19.21
N LEU A 141 5.34 4.31 18.53
CA LEU A 141 4.54 3.23 17.94
C LEU A 141 3.80 2.40 19.00
N ALA A 142 4.48 2.09 20.10
CA ALA A 142 3.90 1.31 21.21
C ALA A 142 2.75 2.05 21.91
N SER A 143 2.74 3.39 21.90
CA SER A 143 1.63 4.19 22.41
C SER A 143 0.48 4.39 21.40
N GLY A 144 0.56 3.77 20.21
CA GLY A 144 -0.41 3.93 19.13
C GLY A 144 -0.19 5.18 18.28
N GLY A 145 0.89 5.93 18.54
CA GLY A 145 1.23 7.14 17.82
C GLY A 145 1.67 6.90 16.38
N GLN A 146 1.77 7.98 15.63
CA GLN A 146 2.23 8.00 14.24
C GLN A 146 3.70 8.44 14.20
N LEU A 147 4.56 7.61 13.61
CA LEU A 147 5.99 7.86 13.50
C LEU A 147 6.36 8.32 12.09
N PRO A 148 6.77 9.59 11.88
CA PRO A 148 7.34 10.02 10.61
C PRO A 148 8.66 9.30 10.34
N ILE A 149 8.80 8.70 9.15
CA ILE A 149 10.03 8.08 8.68
C ILE A 149 10.38 8.67 7.33
N ASN A 150 11.54 9.35 7.27
CA ASN A 150 12.02 10.01 6.06
C ASN A 150 13.23 9.28 5.49
N ASP A 151 13.52 9.52 4.21
CA ASP A 151 14.75 9.08 3.54
C ASP A 151 14.97 7.55 3.57
N ILE A 152 13.91 6.77 3.39
CA ILE A 152 14.01 5.33 3.18
C ILE A 152 14.56 5.11 1.76
N GLN A 153 15.75 4.55 1.66
CA GLN A 153 16.35 4.27 0.37
C GLN A 153 15.67 3.09 -0.31
N ARG A 154 15.21 3.28 -1.54
CA ARG A 154 14.68 2.23 -2.42
C ARG A 154 15.72 1.73 -3.42
N LYS A 155 15.48 0.56 -4.01
CA LYS A 155 16.36 -0.05 -5.03
C LYS A 155 16.46 0.77 -6.33
N ASN A 156 15.48 1.65 -6.60
CA ASN A 156 15.42 2.51 -7.79
C ASN A 156 16.04 3.90 -7.56
N ASP A 157 16.92 4.04 -6.57
CA ASP A 157 17.59 5.30 -6.21
C ASP A 157 16.61 6.44 -5.83
N THR A 158 15.46 6.10 -5.31
CA THR A 158 14.53 7.08 -4.72
C THR A 158 14.56 7.02 -3.20
N LEU A 159 14.20 8.14 -2.58
CA LEU A 159 14.02 8.29 -1.14
C LEU A 159 12.52 8.35 -0.85
N LEU A 160 12.04 7.40 -0.06
CA LEU A 160 10.66 7.31 0.36
C LEU A 160 10.50 7.96 1.74
N SER A 161 9.48 8.80 1.86
CA SER A 161 9.06 9.38 3.15
C SER A 161 7.61 9.04 3.43
N GLY A 162 7.27 8.89 4.69
CA GLY A 162 5.92 8.54 5.10
C GLY A 162 5.78 8.45 6.60
N VAL A 163 4.66 7.88 7.01
CA VAL A 163 4.30 7.71 8.41
C VAL A 163 4.04 6.24 8.69
N ALA A 164 4.74 5.69 9.68
CA ALA A 164 4.49 4.36 10.22
C ALA A 164 3.56 4.42 11.41
N PHE A 165 2.67 3.45 11.56
CA PHE A 165 1.74 3.31 12.68
C PHE A 165 1.29 1.87 12.83
N VAL A 166 0.86 1.48 14.04
CA VAL A 166 0.27 0.15 14.27
C VAL A 166 -1.15 0.14 13.72
N ASP A 167 -1.46 -0.82 12.87
CA ASP A 167 -2.76 -0.93 12.22
C ASP A 167 -3.46 -2.27 12.54
N PRO A 168 -4.48 -2.25 13.41
CA PRO A 168 -5.27 -3.42 13.74
C PRO A 168 -5.90 -4.15 12.54
N ARG A 169 -6.17 -3.44 11.43
CA ARG A 169 -6.80 -4.02 10.23
C ARG A 169 -5.91 -5.04 9.55
N ILE A 170 -4.60 -4.83 9.63
CA ILE A 170 -3.60 -5.74 9.03
C ILE A 170 -2.81 -6.52 10.09
N MET A 171 -3.07 -6.28 11.39
CA MET A 171 -2.37 -6.87 12.53
C MET A 171 -0.85 -6.68 12.44
N ASP A 172 -0.42 -5.50 11.99
CA ASP A 172 0.99 -5.21 11.71
C ASP A 172 1.25 -3.70 11.72
N ILE A 173 2.49 -3.29 11.50
CA ILE A 173 2.84 -1.90 11.26
C ILE A 173 2.53 -1.56 9.80
N ALA A 174 1.64 -0.59 9.62
CA ALA A 174 1.37 0.03 8.33
C ALA A 174 2.33 1.18 8.06
N PHE A 175 2.57 1.47 6.79
CA PHE A 175 3.31 2.62 6.34
C PHE A 175 2.51 3.38 5.28
N LYS A 176 2.09 4.59 5.60
CA LYS A 176 1.40 5.49 4.66
C LYS A 176 2.44 6.40 4.02
N GLN A 177 2.70 6.19 2.74
CA GLN A 177 3.63 7.01 1.98
C GLN A 177 3.10 8.45 1.88
N SER A 178 3.94 9.44 2.23
CA SER A 178 3.64 10.87 2.09
C SER A 178 4.35 11.53 0.92
N GLY A 179 5.45 10.93 0.45
CA GLY A 179 6.21 11.41 -0.69
C GLY A 179 7.31 10.46 -1.10
N GLU A 180 7.73 10.58 -2.33
CA GLU A 180 8.89 9.91 -2.88
C GLU A 180 9.76 10.97 -3.56
N GLN A 181 11.02 11.05 -3.19
CA GLN A 181 12.00 11.98 -3.77
C GLN A 181 13.11 11.21 -4.46
N LEU A 182 13.57 11.74 -5.58
CA LEU A 182 14.72 11.17 -6.27
C LEU A 182 15.97 11.34 -5.42
N LYS A 183 16.73 10.25 -5.23
CA LYS A 183 18.05 10.34 -4.60
C LYS A 183 19.05 10.90 -5.62
N VAL A 184 19.49 12.12 -5.38
CA VAL A 184 20.51 12.78 -6.19
C VAL A 184 21.80 12.86 -5.40
N ASN A 185 22.89 12.33 -5.96
CA ASN A 185 24.23 12.40 -5.36
C ASN A 185 24.77 13.84 -5.39
N ASP A 186 25.72 14.15 -4.52
CA ASP A 186 26.36 15.47 -4.47
C ASP A 186 27.28 15.73 -5.67
N THR A 187 27.48 14.71 -6.51
CA THR A 187 28.28 14.83 -7.75
C THR A 187 27.54 14.15 -8.91
N ILE A 188 27.63 14.78 -10.09
CA ILE A 188 27.19 14.21 -11.37
C ILE A 188 28.39 14.15 -12.29
N MET A 189 28.76 12.95 -12.73
CA MET A 189 29.96 12.75 -13.59
C MET A 189 31.17 13.46 -13.05
N SER A 190 31.49 13.33 -11.76
CA SER A 190 32.57 13.95 -11.01
C SER A 190 32.45 15.47 -10.81
N ALA A 191 31.45 16.14 -11.36
CA ALA A 191 31.17 17.53 -11.09
C ALA A 191 30.35 17.67 -9.80
N LYS A 192 30.79 18.55 -8.89
CA LYS A 192 30.02 18.88 -7.67
C LYS A 192 28.81 19.72 -8.06
N ILE A 193 27.65 19.41 -7.46
CA ILE A 193 26.44 20.20 -7.62
C ILE A 193 26.09 20.94 -6.34
N THR A 194 25.47 22.11 -6.48
CA THR A 194 25.05 22.93 -5.34
C THR A 194 23.79 22.33 -4.69
N PRO A 195 23.47 22.68 -3.44
CA PRO A 195 22.23 22.26 -2.79
C PRO A 195 20.98 22.65 -3.58
N GLU A 196 20.98 23.84 -4.21
CA GLU A 196 19.88 24.33 -5.05
C GLU A 196 19.74 23.47 -6.31
N GLN A 197 20.84 23.20 -7.00
CA GLN A 197 20.86 22.31 -8.16
C GLN A 197 20.36 20.91 -7.79
N LYS A 198 20.77 20.39 -6.63
CA LYS A 198 20.33 19.10 -6.12
C LYS A 198 18.82 19.09 -5.92
N LYS A 199 18.24 20.13 -5.29
CA LYS A 199 16.81 20.29 -5.08
C LYS A 199 16.02 20.37 -6.40
N MET A 200 16.51 21.13 -7.37
CA MET A 200 15.92 21.22 -8.70
C MET A 200 15.89 19.84 -9.40
N LEU A 201 17.00 19.11 -9.36
CA LEU A 201 17.10 17.77 -9.93
C LEU A 201 16.18 16.75 -9.23
N GLN A 202 16.00 16.86 -7.91
CA GLN A 202 15.03 16.05 -7.16
C GLN A 202 13.59 16.28 -7.61
N ASN A 203 13.30 17.50 -8.05
CA ASN A 203 11.99 17.87 -8.63
C ASN A 203 11.89 17.57 -10.14
N HIS A 204 12.87 16.85 -10.70
CA HIS A 204 12.95 16.56 -12.15
C HIS A 204 13.07 17.82 -13.03
N GLU A 205 13.55 18.93 -12.46
CA GLU A 205 13.82 20.14 -13.18
C GLU A 205 15.17 20.06 -13.91
N MET A 206 15.34 20.87 -14.95
CA MET A 206 16.58 20.93 -15.73
C MET A 206 17.58 21.87 -15.07
N VAL A 207 18.82 21.42 -14.99
CA VAL A 207 19.93 22.16 -14.36
C VAL A 207 21.15 22.13 -15.28
N PHE A 208 21.83 23.26 -15.45
CA PHE A 208 23.10 23.30 -16.11
C PHE A 208 24.22 22.91 -15.12
N VAL A 209 25.01 21.90 -15.49
CA VAL A 209 26.13 21.39 -14.67
C VAL A 209 27.45 21.58 -15.42
N GLU A 210 28.38 22.25 -14.78
CA GLU A 210 29.70 22.53 -15.32
C GLU A 210 30.72 21.46 -14.94
N ASN A 211 31.77 21.34 -15.77
CA ASN A 211 32.96 20.51 -15.49
C ASN A 211 32.66 19.02 -15.25
N MET A 212 31.66 18.49 -15.86
CA MET A 212 31.39 17.03 -15.90
C MET A 212 32.52 16.32 -16.67
N ARG A 213 32.87 15.08 -16.23
CA ARG A 213 33.92 14.28 -16.86
C ARG A 213 33.37 12.97 -17.37
N TYR A 214 33.59 12.67 -18.64
CA TYR A 214 33.23 11.38 -19.23
C TYR A 214 34.30 10.92 -20.22
N LYS A 215 34.85 9.73 -20.03
CA LYS A 215 35.88 9.12 -20.89
C LYS A 215 37.08 10.06 -21.14
N GLY A 216 37.55 10.76 -20.09
CA GLY A 216 38.69 11.66 -20.16
C GLY A 216 38.39 13.06 -20.71
N ARG A 217 37.17 13.35 -21.15
CA ARG A 217 36.75 14.67 -21.64
C ARG A 217 36.03 15.44 -20.55
N VAL A 218 36.28 16.74 -20.46
CA VAL A 218 35.52 17.67 -19.61
C VAL A 218 34.54 18.41 -20.49
N PHE A 219 33.31 18.51 -20.02
CA PHE A 219 32.23 19.20 -20.72
C PHE A 219 31.18 19.74 -19.71
N SER A 220 30.38 20.68 -20.15
CA SER A 220 29.31 21.27 -19.36
C SER A 220 28.04 21.21 -20.20
N ASP A 221 26.92 20.79 -19.59
CA ASP A 221 25.65 20.66 -20.33
C ASP A 221 24.44 20.66 -19.37
N ASP A 222 23.26 20.77 -19.97
CA ASP A 222 22.00 20.63 -19.23
C ASP A 222 21.79 19.18 -18.82
N VAL A 223 21.37 19.00 -17.58
CA VAL A 223 21.03 17.68 -17.02
C VAL A 223 19.69 17.73 -16.34
N ARG A 224 18.96 16.62 -16.36
CA ARG A 224 17.74 16.39 -15.61
C ARG A 224 17.51 14.90 -15.41
N PHE A 225 16.65 14.54 -14.48
CA PHE A 225 16.18 13.17 -14.38
C PHE A 225 14.81 13.01 -15.05
N SER A 226 14.64 11.90 -15.74
CA SER A 226 13.33 11.51 -16.28
C SER A 226 12.37 11.21 -15.14
N ASN A 227 11.19 11.84 -15.11
CA ASN A 227 10.15 11.53 -14.11
C ASN A 227 9.48 10.16 -14.34
N LYS A 228 9.73 9.51 -15.49
CA LYS A 228 9.19 8.19 -15.82
C LYS A 228 10.12 7.04 -15.39
N SER A 229 11.42 7.20 -15.53
CA SER A 229 12.40 6.13 -15.32
C SER A 229 13.47 6.47 -14.27
N ASN A 230 13.49 7.69 -13.74
CA ASN A 230 14.52 8.23 -12.85
C ASN A 230 15.96 8.14 -13.42
N GLN A 231 16.07 8.02 -14.75
CA GLN A 231 17.37 8.02 -15.42
C GLN A 231 17.88 9.44 -15.65
N LEU A 232 19.19 9.62 -15.50
CA LEU A 232 19.85 10.87 -15.80
C LEU A 232 19.88 11.10 -17.33
N LEU A 233 19.34 12.22 -17.75
CA LEU A 233 19.35 12.70 -19.13
C LEU A 233 20.31 13.87 -19.22
N ILE A 234 21.13 13.95 -20.29
CA ILE A 234 22.16 14.97 -20.48
C ILE A 234 22.04 15.57 -21.87
N GLY A 235 22.30 16.87 -21.97
CA GLY A 235 22.36 17.62 -23.19
C GLY A 235 21.05 17.58 -23.97
N ARG A 236 21.12 17.20 -25.26
CA ARG A 236 19.94 17.14 -26.11
C ARG A 236 18.81 16.31 -25.51
N ASN A 237 19.13 15.16 -24.90
CA ASN A 237 18.13 14.29 -24.27
C ASN A 237 17.45 14.97 -23.07
N ALA A 238 18.16 15.79 -22.31
CA ALA A 238 17.59 16.56 -21.21
C ALA A 238 16.67 17.69 -21.72
N ARG A 239 17.07 18.40 -22.76
CA ARG A 239 16.32 19.52 -23.38
C ARG A 239 15.08 19.06 -24.14
N GLU A 240 15.14 17.96 -24.87
CA GLU A 240 14.03 17.43 -25.66
C GLU A 240 13.04 16.59 -24.84
N TYR A 241 13.38 16.25 -23.59
CA TYR A 241 12.52 15.45 -22.72
C TYR A 241 11.25 16.22 -22.36
N LYS A 242 10.09 15.63 -22.71
CA LYS A 242 8.77 16.12 -22.30
C LYS A 242 8.34 15.34 -21.05
N PRO A 243 8.29 15.98 -19.87
CA PRO A 243 7.81 15.32 -18.66
C PRO A 243 6.36 14.90 -18.87
N THR A 244 6.03 13.67 -18.51
CA THR A 244 4.63 13.24 -18.46
C THR A 244 3.98 13.98 -17.29
N VAL A 245 3.11 14.93 -17.57
CA VAL A 245 2.29 15.56 -16.55
C VAL A 245 1.36 14.47 -16.04
N GLU A 246 1.46 14.08 -14.79
CA GLU A 246 0.43 13.31 -14.13
C GLU A 246 -0.81 14.19 -14.02
N GLY A 247 -1.57 14.22 -15.13
CA GLY A 247 -2.82 14.92 -15.24
C GLY A 247 -3.94 14.01 -14.81
N LYS A 248 -4.71 14.47 -13.82
CA LYS A 248 -6.12 14.15 -13.56
C LYS A 248 -6.63 12.95 -14.36
N LYS A 249 -6.94 11.85 -13.69
CA LYS A 249 -7.67 10.71 -14.25
C LYS A 249 -8.94 11.24 -14.96
N ASN A 250 -8.84 11.42 -16.25
CA ASN A 250 -10.02 11.48 -17.09
C ASN A 250 -10.38 10.05 -17.45
N ASP A 251 -11.47 9.58 -16.87
CA ASP A 251 -12.18 8.39 -17.30
C ASP A 251 -12.61 8.58 -18.77
N LYS A 252 -11.73 8.23 -19.69
CA LYS A 252 -12.12 7.97 -21.09
C LYS A 252 -12.08 6.47 -21.31
N LYS A 253 -13.29 5.89 -21.43
CA LYS A 253 -13.56 4.56 -21.98
C LYS A 253 -12.55 4.22 -23.07
N LYS A 254 -11.72 3.21 -22.84
CA LYS A 254 -11.00 2.54 -23.91
C LYS A 254 -12.00 1.68 -24.67
N GLU A 255 -12.39 2.10 -25.85
CA GLU A 255 -12.96 1.22 -26.87
C GLU A 255 -11.93 0.12 -27.18
N VAL A 256 -12.30 -1.09 -26.85
CA VAL A 256 -11.56 -2.29 -27.23
C VAL A 256 -11.80 -2.51 -28.71
N LYS A 257 -10.87 -2.09 -29.56
CA LYS A 257 -10.81 -2.56 -30.95
C LYS A 257 -10.42 -4.04 -30.91
N GLN A 258 -11.39 -4.89 -31.21
CA GLN A 258 -11.19 -6.30 -31.51
C GLN A 258 -10.28 -6.41 -32.73
N GLN A 259 -9.07 -6.87 -32.54
CA GLN A 259 -8.23 -7.35 -33.64
C GLN A 259 -8.63 -8.78 -33.97
N ALA A 260 -8.99 -9.01 -35.22
CA ALA A 260 -9.29 -10.32 -35.79
C ALA A 260 -8.09 -11.28 -35.65
N PRO A 261 -8.33 -12.60 -35.47
CA PRO A 261 -7.28 -13.57 -35.28
C PRO A 261 -6.48 -13.75 -36.59
N ARG A 262 -5.17 -13.57 -36.48
CA ARG A 262 -4.24 -13.92 -37.58
C ARG A 262 -4.15 -15.44 -37.70
N HIS A 263 -4.39 -15.94 -38.93
CA HIS A 263 -4.17 -17.31 -39.35
C HIS A 263 -2.78 -17.81 -38.92
N VAL A 264 -2.76 -18.85 -38.09
CA VAL A 264 -1.53 -19.61 -37.81
C VAL A 264 -1.38 -20.66 -38.92
N ALA A 265 -0.30 -20.56 -39.68
CA ALA A 265 0.07 -21.52 -40.70
C ALA A 265 0.35 -22.89 -40.06
N SER A 266 -0.28 -23.92 -40.59
CA SER A 266 -0.12 -25.32 -40.19
C SER A 266 1.28 -25.80 -40.46
N VAL A 267 2.00 -26.20 -39.43
CA VAL A 267 3.29 -26.92 -39.53
C VAL A 267 2.98 -28.38 -39.80
N LYS A 268 3.39 -28.87 -40.97
CA LYS A 268 3.35 -30.31 -41.34
C LYS A 268 4.33 -31.11 -40.46
N VAL A 269 3.82 -32.06 -39.72
CA VAL A 269 4.60 -33.08 -39.00
C VAL A 269 4.99 -34.21 -39.97
N PRO A 270 6.28 -34.61 -40.10
CA PRO A 270 6.65 -35.74 -40.93
C PRO A 270 6.28 -37.07 -40.28
N SER A 271 5.64 -37.94 -41.06
CA SER A 271 5.24 -39.29 -40.68
C SER A 271 6.48 -40.19 -40.46
N LYS A 272 6.52 -40.88 -39.32
CA LYS A 272 7.48 -41.94 -39.02
C LYS A 272 7.16 -43.19 -39.85
N LYS A 273 8.14 -43.65 -40.66
CA LYS A 273 8.14 -44.95 -41.33
C LYS A 273 8.23 -46.08 -40.30
N SER A 274 7.32 -47.01 -40.40
CA SER A 274 7.36 -48.28 -39.69
C SER A 274 8.51 -49.15 -40.23
N LEU A 275 9.41 -49.59 -39.36
CA LEU A 275 10.35 -50.71 -39.66
C LEU A 275 9.70 -51.99 -39.17
N SER A 276 9.43 -52.88 -40.10
CA SER A 276 9.15 -54.30 -39.88
C SER A 276 10.44 -55.02 -39.60
N VAL A 277 10.47 -55.83 -38.56
CA VAL A 277 11.55 -56.81 -38.30
C VAL A 277 10.97 -58.21 -38.51
N MET A 278 11.68 -58.92 -39.32
CA MET A 278 11.60 -60.37 -39.37
C MET A 278 12.09 -61.00 -38.08
#